data_4c0cd85c117faa4068d81fa65e8ae0b8
#
_entry.id   4c0cd85c117faa4068d81fa65e8ae0b8
#
_cell.length_a   1.000
_cell.length_b   1.000
_cell.length_c   1.000
_cell.angle_alpha   90.00
_cell.angle_beta   90.00
_cell.angle_gamma   90.00
#
_symmetry.space_group_name_H-M   'P 1'
#
loop_
_entity.id
_entity.type
_entity.pdbx_description
1 polymer ?
#
loop_
_entity_poly.entity_id
_entity_poly.type
_entity_poly.pdbx_seq_one_letter_code
_entity_poly.pdbx_strand_id
1 'polypeptide(L)'
;MQRDEEIFDLILDEQDRQIHGIELIASENFVSDQVMEAAGSCLTNKYAEGYPGKRYYGGCEVVDVVEQIAIDRAKALFGAEYANVQPHSGSQANTAVFAACLQPGDKILGFDLSHGGHLTHGSPVNFSGRIYTPSFYGVEPETGQFDYDKIQAIATKEQPKLIIAGASAYCRDMDFKRFREIADSVGALLLADISHPAGLIAKGLMNDPIPHCHIVTTTTHKTLRGPRGGMILMGKDFENPWGLTTPKGEIRMMSSLLDLAVFPGNQGGPLMHIIAAKAVAFGECLSDEFFRYAMQVQKNAKAMAAAFNKRGYQLISGGTDNHMMLIDLRNKNITGKEAENALVKADITVNKNMVPFDDKSPFITSGIRVGTPAITTRGLVEEDMETIVEFIDRVLMNLNNEEVITQVAEEVNEMMGERAMFVF
;
A
#
# COMPACT_ATOMS: atom_id res chain seq x y z
N MET A 1 11.14 -2.23 -37.05
CA MET A 1 11.73 -1.11 -36.31
C MET A 1 12.98 -1.64 -35.61
N GLN A 2 14.00 -0.81 -35.50
CA GLN A 2 15.19 -1.13 -34.72
C GLN A 2 14.79 -1.10 -33.22
N ARG A 3 15.41 -1.96 -32.39
CA ARG A 3 15.21 -1.95 -30.94
C ARG A 3 15.71 -0.62 -30.38
N ASP A 4 15.02 -0.08 -29.39
CA ASP A 4 15.41 1.12 -28.66
C ASP A 4 16.41 0.72 -27.56
N GLU A 5 17.69 0.61 -27.95
CA GLU A 5 18.75 0.12 -27.06
C GLU A 5 18.92 1.04 -25.83
N GLU A 6 18.75 2.36 -26.00
CA GLU A 6 18.88 3.33 -24.89
C GLU A 6 17.94 3.00 -23.72
N ILE A 7 16.68 2.70 -24.01
CA ILE A 7 15.69 2.34 -22.96
C ILE A 7 15.93 0.94 -22.42
N PHE A 8 16.29 0.00 -23.30
CA PHE A 8 16.49 -1.39 -22.84
C PHE A 8 17.77 -1.57 -22.03
N ASP A 9 18.82 -0.78 -22.29
CA ASP A 9 20.03 -0.75 -21.46
C ASP A 9 19.72 -0.22 -20.05
N LEU A 10 18.92 0.87 -19.92
CA LEU A 10 18.47 1.38 -18.63
C LEU A 10 17.59 0.39 -17.86
N ILE A 11 16.80 -0.42 -18.55
CA ILE A 11 16.04 -1.51 -17.91
C ILE A 11 16.99 -2.57 -17.35
N LEU A 12 18.05 -2.90 -18.05
CA LEU A 12 19.07 -3.84 -17.58
C LEU A 12 19.84 -3.26 -16.37
N ASP A 13 20.19 -1.97 -16.41
CA ASP A 13 20.82 -1.30 -15.26
C ASP A 13 19.92 -1.34 -14.01
N GLU A 14 18.61 -1.09 -14.16
CA GLU A 14 17.67 -1.19 -13.04
C GLU A 14 17.51 -2.65 -12.57
N GLN A 15 17.51 -3.61 -13.47
CA GLN A 15 17.49 -5.04 -13.13
C GLN A 15 18.74 -5.42 -12.30
N ASP A 16 19.91 -4.95 -12.70
CA ASP A 16 21.18 -5.16 -11.98
C ASP A 16 21.12 -4.55 -10.58
N ARG A 17 20.65 -3.31 -10.47
CA ARG A 17 20.41 -2.65 -9.16
C ARG A 17 19.50 -3.47 -8.26
N GLN A 18 18.40 -4.00 -8.78
CA GLN A 18 17.45 -4.83 -8.02
C GLN A 18 18.06 -6.16 -7.59
N ILE A 19 18.93 -6.77 -8.42
CA ILE A 19 19.61 -8.04 -8.11
C ILE A 19 20.58 -7.84 -6.95
N HIS A 20 21.39 -6.81 -6.96
CA HIS A 20 22.51 -6.64 -6.03
C HIS A 20 22.17 -5.84 -4.77
N GLY A 21 21.08 -5.05 -4.79
CA GLY A 21 20.68 -4.21 -3.64
C GLY A 21 19.74 -4.89 -2.65
N ILE A 22 19.76 -4.40 -1.41
CA ILE A 22 18.76 -4.71 -0.38
C ILE A 22 17.62 -3.70 -0.48
N GLU A 23 16.43 -4.15 -0.89
CA GLU A 23 15.23 -3.33 -1.01
C GLU A 23 14.39 -3.37 0.29
N LEU A 24 14.34 -2.24 0.99
CA LEU A 24 13.61 -2.09 2.25
C LEU A 24 12.51 -1.03 2.20
N ILE A 25 12.21 -0.45 1.02
CA ILE A 25 11.04 0.41 0.90
C ILE A 25 9.79 -0.43 1.16
N ALA A 26 9.04 -0.11 2.22
CA ALA A 26 7.92 -0.90 2.71
C ALA A 26 6.76 -1.06 1.71
N SER A 27 6.74 -0.22 0.67
CA SER A 27 5.73 -0.23 -0.41
C SER A 27 6.23 -0.92 -1.69
N GLU A 28 7.43 -1.50 -1.69
CA GLU A 28 7.99 -2.22 -2.83
C GLU A 28 8.00 -3.73 -2.60
N ASN A 29 7.97 -4.46 -3.71
CA ASN A 29 8.04 -5.91 -3.73
C ASN A 29 8.44 -6.38 -5.13
N PHE A 30 8.87 -7.64 -5.24
CA PHE A 30 9.19 -8.27 -6.52
C PHE A 30 8.05 -9.20 -6.91
N VAL A 31 7.51 -8.99 -8.10
CA VAL A 31 6.45 -9.83 -8.67
C VAL A 31 7.04 -11.10 -9.28
N SER A 32 6.20 -12.11 -9.49
CA SER A 32 6.58 -13.33 -10.23
C SER A 32 6.74 -13.05 -11.73
N ASP A 33 7.49 -13.93 -12.41
CA ASP A 33 7.66 -13.88 -13.87
C ASP A 33 6.30 -13.94 -14.59
N GLN A 34 5.36 -14.73 -14.10
CA GLN A 34 4.00 -14.81 -14.66
C GLN A 34 3.24 -13.48 -14.59
N VAL A 35 3.42 -12.72 -13.51
CA VAL A 35 2.83 -11.38 -13.38
C VAL A 35 3.46 -10.41 -14.38
N MET A 36 4.79 -10.46 -14.58
CA MET A 36 5.49 -9.65 -15.59
C MET A 36 5.08 -10.04 -17.00
N GLU A 37 5.01 -11.33 -17.32
CA GLU A 37 4.56 -11.83 -18.61
C GLU A 37 3.14 -11.36 -18.95
N ALA A 38 2.22 -11.47 -18.00
CA ALA A 38 0.85 -10.98 -18.16
C ALA A 38 0.80 -9.45 -18.38
N ALA A 39 1.60 -8.68 -17.63
CA ALA A 39 1.69 -7.23 -17.77
C ALA A 39 2.30 -6.79 -19.12
N GLY A 40 3.22 -7.56 -19.68
CA GLY A 40 3.84 -7.32 -21.00
C GLY A 40 3.08 -7.92 -22.18
N SER A 41 1.88 -8.46 -21.97
CA SER A 41 1.13 -9.22 -22.99
C SER A 41 0.45 -8.35 -24.04
N CYS A 42 -0.06 -9.02 -25.12
CA CYS A 42 -0.84 -8.36 -26.17
C CYS A 42 -2.14 -7.70 -25.70
N LEU A 43 -2.58 -7.98 -24.47
CA LEU A 43 -3.75 -7.33 -23.86
C LEU A 43 -3.59 -5.82 -23.72
N THR A 44 -2.35 -5.29 -23.78
CA THR A 44 -2.07 -3.85 -23.83
C THR A 44 -2.73 -3.15 -25.03
N ASN A 45 -3.01 -3.89 -26.10
CA ASN A 45 -3.59 -3.36 -27.33
C ASN A 45 -5.13 -3.23 -27.27
N LYS A 46 -5.79 -3.86 -26.26
CA LYS A 46 -7.26 -3.96 -26.23
C LYS A 46 -7.92 -2.81 -25.50
N TYR A 47 -8.81 -2.11 -26.19
CA TYR A 47 -9.66 -1.07 -25.62
C TYR A 47 -10.99 -1.69 -25.15
N ALA A 48 -11.35 -1.54 -23.86
CA ALA A 48 -12.47 -2.26 -23.24
C ALA A 48 -13.27 -1.41 -22.24
N GLU A 49 -13.63 -0.17 -22.62
CA GLU A 49 -14.49 0.69 -21.77
C GLU A 49 -15.80 -0.01 -21.39
N GLY A 50 -16.23 0.17 -20.16
CA GLY A 50 -17.36 -0.52 -19.54
C GLY A 50 -16.89 -1.67 -18.64
N TYR A 51 -17.76 -2.65 -18.44
CA TYR A 51 -17.57 -3.79 -17.54
C TYR A 51 -17.86 -5.10 -18.26
N PRO A 52 -17.46 -6.27 -17.75
CA PRO A 52 -17.74 -7.57 -18.36
C PRO A 52 -19.21 -7.71 -18.77
N GLY A 53 -19.47 -8.08 -20.03
CA GLY A 53 -20.80 -8.21 -20.62
C GLY A 53 -21.51 -6.88 -20.90
N LYS A 54 -20.92 -5.72 -20.58
CA LYS A 54 -21.48 -4.38 -20.77
C LYS A 54 -20.44 -3.41 -21.32
N ARG A 55 -19.71 -3.81 -22.36
CA ARG A 55 -18.68 -2.97 -23.00
C ARG A 55 -19.25 -2.01 -24.02
N TYR A 56 -18.55 -0.90 -24.21
CA TYR A 56 -18.86 0.07 -25.27
C TYR A 56 -18.22 -0.30 -26.63
N TYR A 57 -17.29 -1.30 -26.63
CA TYR A 57 -16.54 -1.74 -27.82
C TYR A 57 -16.74 -3.23 -28.08
N GLY A 58 -16.66 -3.63 -29.35
CA GLY A 58 -16.69 -5.04 -29.76
C GLY A 58 -15.35 -5.74 -29.50
N GLY A 59 -15.35 -7.07 -29.64
CA GLY A 59 -14.16 -7.92 -29.51
C GLY A 59 -13.65 -8.02 -28.06
N CYS A 60 -14.57 -7.98 -27.08
CA CYS A 60 -14.23 -8.00 -25.65
C CYS A 60 -14.46 -9.38 -25.01
N GLU A 61 -14.85 -10.39 -25.77
CA GLU A 61 -15.27 -11.71 -25.26
C GLU A 61 -14.16 -12.36 -24.40
N VAL A 62 -12.90 -12.22 -24.81
CA VAL A 62 -11.75 -12.77 -24.08
C VAL A 62 -11.42 -11.93 -22.84
N VAL A 63 -11.36 -10.61 -22.99
CA VAL A 63 -11.01 -9.72 -21.87
C VAL A 63 -12.11 -9.65 -20.82
N ASP A 64 -13.36 -9.93 -21.17
CA ASP A 64 -14.45 -10.08 -20.20
C ASP A 64 -14.18 -11.25 -19.26
N VAL A 65 -13.71 -12.37 -19.80
CA VAL A 65 -13.32 -13.53 -18.98
C VAL A 65 -12.11 -13.22 -18.10
N VAL A 66 -11.11 -12.52 -18.64
CA VAL A 66 -9.92 -12.11 -17.87
C VAL A 66 -10.30 -11.22 -16.69
N GLU A 67 -11.12 -10.20 -16.93
CA GLU A 67 -11.55 -9.30 -15.85
C GLU A 67 -12.45 -10.02 -14.83
N GLN A 68 -13.35 -10.90 -15.30
CA GLN A 68 -14.19 -11.69 -14.40
C GLN A 68 -13.37 -12.60 -13.48
N ILE A 69 -12.31 -13.25 -14.00
CA ILE A 69 -11.38 -14.05 -13.18
C ILE A 69 -10.68 -13.18 -12.13
N ALA A 70 -10.25 -11.98 -12.49
CA ALA A 70 -9.64 -11.05 -11.51
C ALA A 70 -10.63 -10.66 -10.41
N ILE A 71 -11.88 -10.34 -10.77
CA ILE A 71 -12.97 -10.02 -9.84
C ILE A 71 -13.23 -11.21 -8.89
N ASP A 72 -13.41 -12.41 -9.45
CA ASP A 72 -13.75 -13.59 -8.65
C ASP A 72 -12.62 -13.98 -7.69
N ARG A 73 -11.36 -13.88 -8.14
CA ARG A 73 -10.19 -14.14 -7.29
C ARG A 73 -10.03 -13.07 -6.21
N ALA A 74 -10.27 -11.80 -6.51
CA ALA A 74 -10.25 -10.73 -5.51
C ALA A 74 -11.32 -10.95 -4.44
N LYS A 75 -12.56 -11.30 -4.85
CA LYS A 75 -13.65 -11.64 -3.93
C LYS A 75 -13.32 -12.84 -3.06
N ALA A 76 -12.79 -13.91 -3.64
CA ALA A 76 -12.39 -15.11 -2.89
C ALA A 76 -11.25 -14.83 -1.90
N LEU A 77 -10.27 -14.01 -2.30
CA LEU A 77 -9.10 -13.67 -1.49
C LEU A 77 -9.46 -12.89 -0.23
N PHE A 78 -10.42 -11.97 -0.31
CA PHE A 78 -10.82 -11.10 0.78
C PHE A 78 -12.17 -11.48 1.43
N GLY A 79 -12.88 -12.48 0.94
CA GLY A 79 -14.23 -12.79 1.43
C GLY A 79 -15.26 -11.70 1.10
N ALA A 80 -15.05 -10.95 0.03
CA ALA A 80 -15.87 -9.81 -0.36
C ALA A 80 -17.03 -10.23 -1.30
N GLU A 81 -18.18 -9.56 -1.22
CA GLU A 81 -19.30 -9.74 -2.16
C GLU A 81 -19.10 -8.92 -3.45
N TYR A 82 -18.39 -7.80 -3.35
CA TYR A 82 -18.13 -6.91 -4.48
C TYR A 82 -16.63 -6.62 -4.61
N ALA A 83 -16.16 -6.59 -5.86
CA ALA A 83 -14.82 -6.13 -6.23
C ALA A 83 -14.86 -5.38 -7.56
N ASN A 84 -14.18 -4.22 -7.61
CA ASN A 84 -13.84 -3.52 -8.85
C ASN A 84 -12.32 -3.50 -9.00
N VAL A 85 -11.81 -4.15 -10.05
CA VAL A 85 -10.37 -4.33 -10.30
C VAL A 85 -9.80 -3.34 -11.32
N GLN A 86 -10.62 -2.41 -11.83
CA GLN A 86 -10.21 -1.45 -12.86
C GLN A 86 -9.38 -0.25 -12.34
N PRO A 87 -9.42 0.18 -11.07
CA PRO A 87 -8.60 1.32 -10.64
C PRO A 87 -7.13 1.14 -11.01
N HIS A 88 -6.54 2.16 -11.69
CA HIS A 88 -5.15 2.13 -12.15
C HIS A 88 -4.14 2.25 -10.99
N SER A 89 -4.58 2.80 -9.87
CA SER A 89 -3.78 2.94 -8.64
C SER A 89 -4.66 3.00 -7.41
N GLY A 90 -4.06 2.87 -6.21
CA GLY A 90 -4.77 3.10 -4.94
C GLY A 90 -5.33 4.51 -4.83
N SER A 91 -4.60 5.52 -5.32
CA SER A 91 -5.08 6.91 -5.34
C SER A 91 -6.34 7.06 -6.19
N GLN A 92 -6.42 6.40 -7.36
CA GLN A 92 -7.61 6.43 -8.21
C GLN A 92 -8.76 5.61 -7.61
N ALA A 93 -8.49 4.53 -6.91
CA ALA A 93 -9.50 3.82 -6.13
C ALA A 93 -10.13 4.73 -5.06
N ASN A 94 -9.29 5.43 -4.28
CA ASN A 94 -9.76 6.41 -3.29
C ASN A 94 -10.53 7.57 -3.95
N THR A 95 -10.04 8.10 -5.08
CA THR A 95 -10.74 9.16 -5.83
C THR A 95 -12.13 8.70 -6.26
N ALA A 96 -12.27 7.48 -6.76
CA ALA A 96 -13.56 6.93 -7.17
C ALA A 96 -14.51 6.76 -5.97
N VAL A 97 -14.02 6.26 -4.84
CA VAL A 97 -14.82 6.16 -3.61
C VAL A 97 -15.30 7.54 -3.15
N PHE A 98 -14.42 8.54 -3.15
CA PHE A 98 -14.78 9.89 -2.74
C PHE A 98 -15.81 10.50 -3.70
N ALA A 99 -15.63 10.34 -5.01
CA ALA A 99 -16.58 10.82 -6.01
C ALA A 99 -17.95 10.12 -5.92
N ALA A 100 -17.98 8.85 -5.51
CA ALA A 100 -19.23 8.12 -5.29
C ALA A 100 -19.96 8.54 -4.02
N CYS A 101 -19.21 8.92 -2.96
CA CYS A 101 -19.75 9.10 -1.61
C CYS A 101 -19.93 10.55 -1.17
N LEU A 102 -19.26 11.51 -1.82
CA LEU A 102 -19.10 12.86 -1.32
C LEU A 102 -19.42 13.91 -2.39
N GLN A 103 -19.79 15.09 -1.93
CA GLN A 103 -19.87 16.31 -2.74
C GLN A 103 -18.68 17.24 -2.42
N PRO A 104 -18.24 18.11 -3.35
CA PRO A 104 -17.21 19.11 -3.05
C PRO A 104 -17.55 19.90 -1.78
N GLY A 105 -16.58 20.06 -0.88
CA GLY A 105 -16.74 20.73 0.40
C GLY A 105 -17.22 19.84 1.55
N ASP A 106 -17.62 18.59 1.28
CA ASP A 106 -17.99 17.65 2.35
C ASP A 106 -16.81 17.38 3.30
N LYS A 107 -17.14 17.20 4.58
CA LYS A 107 -16.13 16.92 5.60
C LYS A 107 -15.68 15.47 5.57
N ILE A 108 -14.37 15.26 5.66
CA ILE A 108 -13.72 13.96 5.81
C ILE A 108 -12.84 13.94 7.05
N LEU A 109 -12.67 12.77 7.66
CA LEU A 109 -11.76 12.55 8.77
C LEU A 109 -10.74 11.48 8.37
N GLY A 110 -9.47 11.86 8.26
CA GLY A 110 -8.37 10.97 7.85
C GLY A 110 -7.24 10.92 8.85
N PHE A 111 -6.32 9.97 8.67
CA PHE A 111 -5.10 9.91 9.46
C PHE A 111 -4.11 10.99 9.00
N ASP A 112 -3.55 11.74 9.95
CA ASP A 112 -2.62 12.84 9.67
C ASP A 112 -1.39 12.33 8.91
N LEU A 113 -1.06 13.02 7.81
CA LEU A 113 0.07 12.67 6.95
C LEU A 113 1.40 12.68 7.73
N SER A 114 1.59 13.64 8.65
CA SER A 114 2.80 13.77 9.45
C SER A 114 2.95 12.66 10.49
N HIS A 115 1.85 11.99 10.84
CA HIS A 115 1.83 10.86 11.77
C HIS A 115 1.84 9.49 11.07
N GLY A 116 1.82 9.47 9.74
CA GLY A 116 1.87 8.25 8.94
C GLY A 116 0.65 7.98 8.05
N GLY A 117 -0.23 8.97 7.87
CA GLY A 117 -1.34 8.90 6.91
C GLY A 117 -0.86 8.86 5.45
N HIS A 118 -1.81 8.76 4.52
CA HIS A 118 -1.53 8.82 3.09
C HIS A 118 -1.96 10.18 2.51
N LEU A 119 -1.34 10.61 1.41
CA LEU A 119 -1.69 11.86 0.72
C LEU A 119 -3.18 11.95 0.40
N THR A 120 -3.81 10.84 -0.01
CA THR A 120 -5.24 10.79 -0.35
C THR A 120 -6.18 10.81 0.86
N HIS A 121 -5.66 10.91 2.08
CA HIS A 121 -6.47 10.98 3.30
C HIS A 121 -6.76 12.42 3.76
N GLY A 122 -6.67 13.39 2.85
CA GLY A 122 -7.01 14.80 3.13
C GLY A 122 -5.84 15.78 3.03
N SER A 123 -4.66 15.35 2.55
CA SER A 123 -3.51 16.24 2.40
C SER A 123 -3.83 17.44 1.51
N PRO A 124 -3.44 18.68 1.90
CA PRO A 124 -3.76 19.90 1.15
C PRO A 124 -3.11 19.97 -0.24
N VAL A 125 -2.08 19.16 -0.49
CA VAL A 125 -1.44 19.09 -1.82
C VAL A 125 -2.11 18.04 -2.73
N ASN A 126 -3.03 17.24 -2.19
CA ASN A 126 -3.74 16.18 -2.90
C ASN A 126 -5.17 16.60 -3.23
N PHE A 127 -5.82 15.93 -4.22
CA PHE A 127 -7.23 16.18 -4.57
C PHE A 127 -8.13 16.14 -3.34
N SER A 128 -7.90 15.21 -2.41
CA SER A 128 -8.72 14.98 -1.23
C SER A 128 -8.77 16.19 -0.29
N GLY A 129 -7.65 16.89 -0.10
CA GLY A 129 -7.61 18.11 0.70
C GLY A 129 -7.95 19.38 -0.09
N ARG A 130 -8.02 19.31 -1.43
CA ARG A 130 -8.34 20.46 -2.28
C ARG A 130 -9.83 20.54 -2.64
N ILE A 131 -10.52 19.41 -2.68
CA ILE A 131 -11.95 19.30 -3.05
C ILE A 131 -12.83 19.20 -1.80
N TYR A 132 -12.36 18.50 -0.77
CA TYR A 132 -13.10 18.24 0.46
C TYR A 132 -12.55 19.03 1.63
N THR A 133 -13.27 19.04 2.76
CA THR A 133 -12.87 19.72 4.00
C THR A 133 -12.29 18.67 4.98
N PRO A 134 -10.97 18.48 5.02
CA PRO A 134 -10.37 17.47 5.86
C PRO A 134 -10.26 17.92 7.32
N SER A 135 -10.45 16.97 8.23
CA SER A 135 -9.98 16.97 9.60
C SER A 135 -9.12 15.72 9.83
N PHE A 136 -8.30 15.73 10.88
CA PHE A 136 -7.31 14.68 11.07
C PHE A 136 -7.34 14.12 12.49
N TYR A 137 -7.11 12.82 12.59
CA TYR A 137 -6.71 12.14 13.82
C TYR A 137 -5.23 11.74 13.74
N GLY A 138 -4.60 11.56 14.89
CA GLY A 138 -3.18 11.21 14.98
C GLY A 138 -2.94 10.05 15.94
N VAL A 139 -1.66 9.84 16.26
CA VAL A 139 -1.23 8.92 17.31
C VAL A 139 -0.91 9.67 18.59
N GLU A 140 -0.89 8.96 19.71
CA GLU A 140 -0.48 9.49 21.00
C GLU A 140 1.05 9.67 21.08
N PRO A 141 1.53 10.78 21.65
CA PRO A 141 2.97 11.05 21.74
C PRO A 141 3.75 9.98 22.49
N GLU A 142 3.17 9.46 23.58
CA GLU A 142 3.83 8.54 24.49
C GLU A 142 3.91 7.11 23.93
N THR A 143 2.89 6.70 23.16
CA THR A 143 2.76 5.32 22.71
C THR A 143 3.00 5.14 21.22
N GLY A 144 2.86 6.21 20.41
CA GLY A 144 2.86 6.13 18.96
C GLY A 144 1.67 5.33 18.40
N GLN A 145 0.58 5.15 19.16
CA GLN A 145 -0.59 4.37 18.80
C GLN A 145 -1.85 5.23 18.81
N PHE A 146 -2.93 4.73 18.18
CA PHE A 146 -4.24 5.38 18.19
C PHE A 146 -4.88 5.36 19.56
N ASP A 147 -5.46 6.48 19.95
CA ASP A 147 -6.46 6.58 21.01
C ASP A 147 -7.85 6.69 20.36
N TYR A 148 -8.59 5.60 20.34
CA TYR A 148 -9.90 5.54 19.71
C TYR A 148 -10.95 6.45 20.36
N ASP A 149 -10.82 6.77 21.65
CA ASP A 149 -11.73 7.69 22.33
C ASP A 149 -11.46 9.14 21.89
N LYS A 150 -10.21 9.52 21.63
CA LYS A 150 -9.87 10.80 21.00
C LYS A 150 -10.36 10.88 19.56
N ILE A 151 -10.21 9.79 18.79
CA ILE A 151 -10.76 9.71 17.41
C ILE A 151 -12.29 9.90 17.45
N GLN A 152 -12.97 9.26 18.40
CA GLN A 152 -14.42 9.43 18.63
C GLN A 152 -14.77 10.89 18.95
N ALA A 153 -14.01 11.55 19.82
CA ALA A 153 -14.24 12.93 20.18
C ALA A 153 -14.06 13.87 18.96
N ILE A 154 -13.05 13.62 18.13
CA ILE A 154 -12.83 14.39 16.89
C ILE A 154 -13.97 14.16 15.92
N ALA A 155 -14.39 12.91 15.68
CA ALA A 155 -15.50 12.60 14.80
C ALA A 155 -16.81 13.25 15.26
N THR A 156 -17.09 13.22 16.56
CA THR A 156 -18.27 13.88 17.16
C THR A 156 -18.25 15.39 16.98
N LYS A 157 -17.08 16.03 17.12
CA LYS A 157 -16.93 17.46 16.92
C LYS A 157 -17.06 17.86 15.45
N GLU A 158 -16.38 17.14 14.56
CA GLU A 158 -16.24 17.52 13.16
C GLU A 158 -17.41 17.05 12.29
N GLN A 159 -18.15 16.00 12.70
CA GLN A 159 -19.28 15.44 11.95
C GLN A 159 -18.91 15.14 10.48
N PRO A 160 -17.88 14.29 10.21
CA PRO A 160 -17.49 13.95 8.85
C PRO A 160 -18.55 13.10 8.16
N LYS A 161 -18.61 13.13 6.83
CA LYS A 161 -19.42 12.21 6.02
C LYS A 161 -18.68 10.92 5.69
N LEU A 162 -17.35 10.97 5.70
CA LEU A 162 -16.48 9.82 5.47
C LEU A 162 -15.34 9.81 6.49
N ILE A 163 -15.15 8.69 7.14
CA ILE A 163 -13.96 8.39 7.96
C ILE A 163 -13.07 7.43 7.19
N ILE A 164 -11.76 7.69 7.18
CA ILE A 164 -10.77 6.88 6.47
C ILE A 164 -9.86 6.22 7.50
N ALA A 165 -9.93 4.90 7.60
CA ALA A 165 -9.05 4.07 8.41
C ALA A 165 -7.98 3.46 7.51
N GLY A 166 -6.74 3.95 7.61
CA GLY A 166 -5.65 3.49 6.76
C GLY A 166 -4.39 4.29 7.00
N ALA A 167 -3.24 3.73 6.63
CA ALA A 167 -1.94 4.34 6.88
C ALA A 167 -0.88 3.95 5.86
N SER A 168 0.11 4.82 5.69
CA SER A 168 1.35 4.55 4.94
C SER A 168 2.53 4.21 5.85
N ALA A 169 2.51 4.64 7.12
CA ALA A 169 3.62 4.47 8.05
C ALA A 169 3.17 4.16 9.50
N TYR A 170 2.06 3.47 9.67
CA TYR A 170 1.59 2.98 10.96
C TYR A 170 1.94 1.50 11.12
N CYS A 171 2.68 1.18 12.18
CA CYS A 171 3.29 -0.13 12.35
C CYS A 171 2.45 -1.12 13.17
N ARG A 172 1.31 -0.69 13.70
CA ARG A 172 0.42 -1.53 14.53
C ARG A 172 -0.82 -1.96 13.75
N ASP A 173 -1.52 -2.94 14.28
CA ASP A 173 -2.81 -3.37 13.74
C ASP A 173 -3.90 -2.32 14.05
N MET A 174 -4.96 -2.29 13.25
CA MET A 174 -6.08 -1.36 13.39
C MET A 174 -7.33 -2.09 13.87
N ASP A 175 -8.04 -1.53 14.81
CA ASP A 175 -9.36 -2.01 15.23
C ASP A 175 -10.45 -1.41 14.31
N PHE A 176 -10.73 -2.09 13.20
CA PHE A 176 -11.76 -1.68 12.26
C PHE A 176 -13.17 -1.73 12.85
N LYS A 177 -13.41 -2.61 13.85
CA LYS A 177 -14.70 -2.64 14.56
C LYS A 177 -14.90 -1.36 15.35
N ARG A 178 -13.87 -0.89 16.06
CA ARG A 178 -13.93 0.36 16.80
C ARG A 178 -14.08 1.57 15.88
N PHE A 179 -13.38 1.60 14.73
CA PHE A 179 -13.61 2.62 13.70
C PHE A 179 -15.04 2.61 13.17
N ARG A 180 -15.66 1.42 13.02
CA ARG A 180 -17.06 1.30 12.58
C ARG A 180 -18.02 1.87 13.63
N GLU A 181 -17.83 1.58 14.89
CA GLU A 181 -18.64 2.15 15.99
C GLU A 181 -18.55 3.70 15.99
N ILE A 182 -17.35 4.25 15.76
CA ILE A 182 -17.13 5.69 15.65
C ILE A 182 -17.89 6.25 14.44
N ALA A 183 -17.79 5.63 13.27
CA ALA A 183 -18.46 6.08 12.06
C ALA A 183 -19.99 6.07 12.22
N ASP A 184 -20.54 4.97 12.74
CA ASP A 184 -21.98 4.82 12.98
C ASP A 184 -22.51 5.88 13.96
N SER A 185 -21.72 6.24 14.99
CA SER A 185 -22.13 7.24 16.00
C SER A 185 -22.34 8.66 15.44
N VAL A 186 -21.74 8.96 14.29
CA VAL A 186 -21.84 10.26 13.62
C VAL A 186 -22.52 10.18 12.25
N GLY A 187 -23.02 8.99 11.87
CA GLY A 187 -23.67 8.77 10.58
C GLY A 187 -22.73 8.87 9.38
N ALA A 188 -21.42 8.62 9.57
CA ALA A 188 -20.42 8.62 8.51
C ALA A 188 -20.30 7.27 7.83
N LEU A 189 -19.91 7.27 6.55
CA LEU A 189 -19.38 6.05 5.94
C LEU A 189 -17.96 5.80 6.44
N LEU A 190 -17.54 4.53 6.48
CA LEU A 190 -16.19 4.11 6.83
C LEU A 190 -15.51 3.49 5.61
N LEU A 191 -14.40 4.10 5.19
CA LEU A 191 -13.47 3.58 4.18
C LEU A 191 -12.24 3.02 4.88
N ALA A 192 -11.88 1.76 4.62
CA ALA A 192 -10.58 1.24 4.98
C ALA A 192 -9.63 1.28 3.76
N ASP A 193 -8.53 2.00 3.86
CA ASP A 193 -7.42 1.93 2.89
C ASP A 193 -6.34 0.99 3.45
N ILE A 194 -6.37 -0.27 2.99
CA ILE A 194 -5.48 -1.33 3.46
C ILE A 194 -4.28 -1.56 2.54
N SER A 195 -3.93 -0.60 1.72
CA SER A 195 -2.89 -0.70 0.69
C SER A 195 -1.59 -1.32 1.19
N HIS A 196 -1.15 -0.98 2.39
CA HIS A 196 0.10 -1.52 2.94
C HIS A 196 -0.03 -2.96 3.44
N PRO A 197 -0.94 -3.31 4.36
CA PRO A 197 -1.02 -4.64 4.95
C PRO A 197 -1.90 -5.63 4.18
N ALA A 198 -2.39 -5.30 2.99
CA ALA A 198 -3.42 -6.08 2.29
C ALA A 198 -3.09 -7.57 2.13
N GLY A 199 -1.81 -7.92 1.86
CA GLY A 199 -1.38 -9.32 1.76
C GLY A 199 -1.43 -10.07 3.09
N LEU A 200 -1.16 -9.37 4.21
CA LEU A 200 -1.27 -9.95 5.56
C LEU A 200 -2.73 -10.12 5.97
N ILE A 201 -3.57 -9.11 5.69
CA ILE A 201 -5.02 -9.16 5.96
C ILE A 201 -5.67 -10.28 5.16
N ALA A 202 -5.37 -10.41 3.88
CA ALA A 202 -5.91 -11.46 3.00
C ALA A 202 -5.59 -12.89 3.49
N LYS A 203 -4.59 -13.05 4.34
CA LYS A 203 -4.21 -14.32 4.95
C LYS A 203 -4.59 -14.45 6.43
N GLY A 204 -5.40 -13.54 6.96
CA GLY A 204 -5.88 -13.58 8.34
C GLY A 204 -4.79 -13.33 9.39
N LEU A 205 -3.69 -12.67 9.00
CA LEU A 205 -2.57 -12.36 9.90
C LEU A 205 -2.71 -10.98 10.58
N MET A 206 -3.72 -10.22 10.19
CA MET A 206 -4.11 -8.94 10.78
C MET A 206 -5.64 -8.81 10.77
N ASN A 207 -6.16 -7.83 11.51
CA ASN A 207 -7.60 -7.57 11.59
C ASN A 207 -8.22 -7.33 10.21
N ASP A 208 -9.34 -7.98 9.96
CA ASP A 208 -10.06 -7.92 8.69
C ASP A 208 -11.04 -6.73 8.67
N PRO A 209 -10.90 -5.78 7.72
CA PRO A 209 -11.83 -4.66 7.56
C PRO A 209 -13.15 -5.06 6.90
N ILE A 210 -13.19 -6.16 6.13
CA ILE A 210 -14.33 -6.54 5.28
C ILE A 210 -15.65 -6.66 6.07
N PRO A 211 -15.69 -7.27 7.25
CA PRO A 211 -16.95 -7.35 8.03
C PRO A 211 -17.36 -6.01 8.67
N HIS A 212 -16.47 -5.06 8.78
CA HIS A 212 -16.67 -3.84 9.57
C HIS A 212 -16.80 -2.58 8.73
N CYS A 213 -16.04 -2.46 7.63
CA CYS A 213 -16.00 -1.24 6.83
C CYS A 213 -17.06 -1.26 5.73
N HIS A 214 -17.58 -0.09 5.39
CA HIS A 214 -18.54 0.07 4.30
C HIS A 214 -17.87 -0.21 2.95
N ILE A 215 -16.67 0.35 2.77
CA ILE A 215 -15.88 0.23 1.55
C ILE A 215 -14.42 -0.02 1.95
N VAL A 216 -13.74 -0.84 1.17
CA VAL A 216 -12.30 -1.12 1.35
C VAL A 216 -11.58 -0.82 0.04
N THR A 217 -10.47 -0.10 0.12
CA THR A 217 -9.58 0.13 -1.02
C THR A 217 -8.20 -0.45 -0.74
N THR A 218 -7.51 -0.86 -1.78
CA THR A 218 -6.13 -1.31 -1.68
C THR A 218 -5.36 -1.10 -2.98
N THR A 219 -4.04 -1.04 -2.87
CA THR A 219 -3.12 -1.27 -3.98
C THR A 219 -2.88 -2.77 -4.15
N THR A 220 -2.34 -3.17 -5.31
CA THR A 220 -2.07 -4.58 -5.62
C THR A 220 -0.58 -4.95 -5.57
N HIS A 221 0.32 -3.98 -5.40
CA HIS A 221 1.77 -4.12 -5.64
C HIS A 221 2.66 -4.07 -4.39
N LYS A 222 2.09 -4.03 -3.17
CA LYS A 222 2.86 -3.99 -1.91
C LYS A 222 2.96 -5.41 -1.32
N THR A 223 2.36 -5.63 -0.16
CA THR A 223 2.32 -6.98 0.45
C THR A 223 1.54 -8.01 -0.37
N LEU A 224 0.63 -7.59 -1.27
CA LEU A 224 -0.04 -8.48 -2.22
C LEU A 224 0.86 -8.98 -3.35
N ARG A 225 2.06 -8.40 -3.54
CA ARG A 225 3.06 -8.85 -4.50
C ARG A 225 2.53 -8.98 -5.94
N GLY A 226 1.63 -8.08 -6.36
CA GLY A 226 1.05 -8.02 -7.69
C GLY A 226 1.54 -6.83 -8.52
N PRO A 227 0.96 -6.61 -9.71
CA PRO A 227 1.31 -5.47 -10.55
C PRO A 227 0.88 -4.16 -9.90
N ARG A 228 1.48 -3.04 -10.29
CA ARG A 228 1.05 -1.72 -9.85
C ARG A 228 -0.38 -1.45 -10.30
N GLY A 229 -1.27 -1.23 -9.34
CA GLY A 229 -2.69 -1.02 -9.56
C GLY A 229 -3.43 -0.80 -8.25
N GLY A 230 -4.75 -0.66 -8.34
CA GLY A 230 -5.64 -0.57 -7.19
C GLY A 230 -6.91 -1.41 -7.39
N MET A 231 -7.69 -1.55 -6.34
CA MET A 231 -9.03 -2.15 -6.39
C MET A 231 -9.91 -1.60 -5.27
N ILE A 232 -11.22 -1.77 -5.44
CA ILE A 232 -12.25 -1.43 -4.47
C ILE A 232 -13.01 -2.70 -4.12
N LEU A 233 -13.28 -2.90 -2.84
CA LEU A 233 -13.97 -4.06 -2.29
C LEU A 233 -15.10 -3.63 -1.37
N MET A 234 -16.14 -4.45 -1.24
CA MET A 234 -17.12 -4.38 -0.15
C MET A 234 -17.43 -5.78 0.36
N GLY A 235 -17.53 -5.91 1.68
CA GLY A 235 -17.96 -7.15 2.31
C GLY A 235 -19.42 -7.48 2.02
N LYS A 236 -20.27 -6.46 1.98
CA LYS A 236 -21.68 -6.57 1.63
C LYS A 236 -22.09 -5.34 0.83
N ASP A 237 -22.84 -5.55 -0.25
CA ASP A 237 -23.43 -4.44 -1.01
C ASP A 237 -24.64 -3.87 -0.27
N PHE A 238 -24.89 -2.57 -0.42
CA PHE A 238 -25.97 -1.87 0.28
C PHE A 238 -26.58 -0.76 -0.58
N GLU A 239 -27.80 -0.37 -0.25
CA GLU A 239 -28.48 0.75 -0.87
C GLU A 239 -27.74 2.06 -0.52
N ASN A 240 -27.57 2.94 -1.52
CA ASN A 240 -26.94 4.21 -1.25
C ASN A 240 -27.74 5.04 -0.23
N PRO A 241 -27.09 5.68 0.76
CA PRO A 241 -27.80 6.40 1.83
C PRO A 241 -28.43 7.74 1.38
N TRP A 242 -28.19 8.15 0.13
CA TRP A 242 -28.70 9.43 -0.40
C TRP A 242 -29.98 9.29 -1.20
N GLY A 243 -30.54 8.09 -1.33
CA GLY A 243 -31.78 7.86 -2.08
C GLY A 243 -31.63 8.06 -3.59
N LEU A 244 -30.42 7.98 -4.14
CA LEU A 244 -30.19 8.07 -5.59
C LEU A 244 -30.82 6.90 -6.30
N THR A 245 -31.63 7.17 -7.33
CA THR A 245 -32.40 6.15 -8.06
C THR A 245 -31.87 5.89 -9.47
N THR A 246 -32.22 4.73 -10.01
CA THR A 246 -32.12 4.42 -11.44
C THR A 246 -33.19 5.17 -12.23
N PRO A 247 -33.12 5.25 -13.57
CA PRO A 247 -34.20 5.80 -14.39
C PRO A 247 -35.55 5.09 -14.22
N LYS A 248 -35.54 3.88 -13.65
CA LYS A 248 -36.76 3.11 -13.34
C LYS A 248 -37.34 3.40 -11.95
N GLY A 249 -36.68 4.28 -11.17
CA GLY A 249 -37.12 4.65 -9.82
C GLY A 249 -36.64 3.70 -8.70
N GLU A 250 -35.81 2.70 -9.00
CA GLU A 250 -35.23 1.79 -8.00
C GLU A 250 -34.02 2.46 -7.32
N ILE A 251 -33.85 2.27 -6.01
CA ILE A 251 -32.66 2.78 -5.29
C ILE A 251 -31.41 2.09 -5.83
N ARG A 252 -30.39 2.86 -6.17
CA ARG A 252 -29.11 2.33 -6.64
C ARG A 252 -28.35 1.69 -5.50
N MET A 253 -27.80 0.51 -5.76
CA MET A 253 -26.83 -0.15 -4.89
C MET A 253 -25.50 0.61 -4.91
N MET A 254 -24.74 0.56 -3.81
CA MET A 254 -23.45 1.24 -3.68
C MET A 254 -22.44 0.73 -4.68
N SER A 255 -22.43 -0.57 -5.01
CA SER A 255 -21.64 -1.15 -6.09
C SER A 255 -21.81 -0.43 -7.41
N SER A 256 -23.06 -0.13 -7.79
CA SER A 256 -23.35 0.59 -9.03
C SER A 256 -22.81 2.04 -9.03
N LEU A 257 -22.80 2.71 -7.87
CA LEU A 257 -22.22 4.06 -7.76
C LEU A 257 -20.71 4.04 -7.83
N LEU A 258 -20.06 3.03 -7.21
CA LEU A 258 -18.61 2.84 -7.27
C LEU A 258 -18.16 2.51 -8.69
N ASP A 259 -18.87 1.62 -9.39
CA ASP A 259 -18.58 1.30 -10.79
C ASP A 259 -18.69 2.56 -11.68
N LEU A 260 -19.77 3.34 -11.52
CA LEU A 260 -19.95 4.59 -12.25
C LEU A 260 -18.86 5.62 -11.93
N ALA A 261 -18.39 5.67 -10.70
CA ALA A 261 -17.33 6.57 -10.27
C ALA A 261 -15.96 6.14 -10.82
N VAL A 262 -15.71 4.86 -10.98
CA VAL A 262 -14.50 4.37 -11.67
C VAL A 262 -14.62 4.67 -13.16
N PHE A 263 -15.62 4.12 -13.82
CA PHE A 263 -15.90 4.36 -15.23
C PHE A 263 -17.39 4.67 -15.45
N PRO A 264 -17.72 5.79 -16.09
CA PRO A 264 -16.84 6.76 -16.75
C PRO A 264 -16.39 7.93 -15.84
N GLY A 265 -16.59 7.88 -14.53
CA GLY A 265 -16.42 9.01 -13.63
C GLY A 265 -14.97 9.52 -13.52
N ASN A 266 -14.00 8.63 -13.40
CA ASN A 266 -12.58 8.97 -13.20
C ASN A 266 -11.64 8.41 -14.25
N GLN A 267 -12.02 7.30 -14.90
CA GLN A 267 -11.18 6.57 -15.85
C GLN A 267 -11.91 6.36 -17.17
N GLY A 268 -11.14 6.12 -18.25
CA GLY A 268 -11.60 5.62 -19.54
C GLY A 268 -11.32 4.12 -19.66
N GLY A 269 -10.64 3.72 -20.76
CA GLY A 269 -10.32 2.31 -21.02
C GLY A 269 -9.49 1.68 -19.90
N PRO A 270 -9.91 0.52 -19.39
CA PRO A 270 -9.15 -0.21 -18.38
C PRO A 270 -7.85 -0.77 -18.96
N LEU A 271 -6.83 -0.96 -18.11
CA LEU A 271 -5.55 -1.53 -18.48
C LEU A 271 -5.67 -3.06 -18.45
N MET A 272 -6.12 -3.69 -19.56
CA MET A 272 -6.45 -5.11 -19.58
C MET A 272 -5.26 -6.03 -19.30
N HIS A 273 -4.04 -5.65 -19.74
CA HIS A 273 -2.79 -6.33 -19.38
C HIS A 273 -2.50 -6.29 -17.88
N ILE A 274 -2.78 -5.18 -17.23
CA ILE A 274 -2.62 -5.06 -15.76
C ILE A 274 -3.72 -5.83 -15.02
N ILE A 275 -4.95 -5.85 -15.54
CA ILE A 275 -6.03 -6.67 -14.95
C ILE A 275 -5.69 -8.16 -15.07
N ALA A 276 -5.11 -8.60 -16.19
CA ALA A 276 -4.60 -9.96 -16.33
C ALA A 276 -3.50 -10.27 -15.30
N ALA A 277 -2.54 -9.35 -15.15
CA ALA A 277 -1.48 -9.49 -14.15
C ALA A 277 -2.03 -9.50 -12.71
N LYS A 278 -3.09 -8.72 -12.40
CA LYS A 278 -3.83 -8.80 -11.13
C LYS A 278 -4.48 -10.18 -10.96
N ALA A 279 -5.10 -10.71 -12.01
CA ALA A 279 -5.71 -12.05 -11.96
C ALA A 279 -4.68 -13.13 -11.63
N VAL A 280 -3.49 -13.07 -12.23
CA VAL A 280 -2.37 -13.98 -11.91
C VAL A 280 -1.96 -13.82 -10.45
N ALA A 281 -1.64 -12.61 -10.02
CA ALA A 281 -1.20 -12.32 -8.64
C ALA A 281 -2.23 -12.75 -7.59
N PHE A 282 -3.52 -12.51 -7.81
CA PHE A 282 -4.57 -12.96 -6.89
C PHE A 282 -4.66 -14.50 -6.84
N GLY A 283 -4.41 -15.18 -7.96
CA GLY A 283 -4.29 -16.64 -8.00
C GLY A 283 -3.14 -17.13 -7.13
N GLU A 284 -1.97 -16.49 -7.22
CA GLU A 284 -0.82 -16.78 -6.36
C GLU A 284 -1.15 -16.50 -4.89
N CYS A 285 -1.81 -15.36 -4.58
CA CYS A 285 -2.22 -14.99 -3.22
C CYS A 285 -3.19 -16.00 -2.58
N LEU A 286 -3.96 -16.76 -3.36
CA LEU A 286 -4.86 -17.79 -2.82
C LEU A 286 -4.10 -19.03 -2.34
N SER A 287 -2.85 -19.23 -2.73
CA SER A 287 -2.06 -20.43 -2.40
C SER A 287 -1.59 -20.48 -0.95
N ASP A 288 -1.21 -21.70 -0.50
CA ASP A 288 -0.55 -21.92 0.78
C ASP A 288 0.89 -21.36 0.80
N GLU A 289 1.52 -21.28 -0.36
CA GLU A 289 2.85 -20.67 -0.49
C GLU A 289 2.82 -19.19 -0.14
N PHE A 290 1.81 -18.48 -0.62
CA PHE A 290 1.63 -17.07 -0.26
C PHE A 290 1.33 -16.88 1.23
N PHE A 291 0.61 -17.81 1.87
CA PHE A 291 0.42 -17.78 3.33
C PHE A 291 1.76 -17.91 4.07
N ARG A 292 2.63 -18.84 3.63
CA ARG A 292 3.99 -18.97 4.21
C ARG A 292 4.82 -17.72 4.02
N TYR A 293 4.77 -17.14 2.81
CA TYR A 293 5.43 -15.85 2.53
C TYR A 293 4.92 -14.74 3.45
N ALA A 294 3.61 -14.56 3.59
CA ALA A 294 3.02 -13.51 4.42
C ALA A 294 3.40 -13.67 5.91
N MET A 295 3.42 -14.90 6.43
CA MET A 295 3.94 -15.18 7.78
C MET A 295 5.42 -14.83 7.91
N GLN A 296 6.23 -15.15 6.89
CA GLN A 296 7.67 -14.85 6.91
C GLN A 296 7.92 -13.34 6.88
N VAL A 297 7.12 -12.57 6.14
CA VAL A 297 7.18 -11.10 6.15
C VAL A 297 7.03 -10.54 7.56
N GLN A 298 6.03 -11.02 8.33
CA GLN A 298 5.83 -10.56 9.71
C GLN A 298 6.96 -11.00 10.64
N LYS A 299 7.47 -12.23 10.50
CA LYS A 299 8.58 -12.74 11.31
C LYS A 299 9.84 -11.91 11.07
N ASN A 300 10.19 -11.67 9.80
CA ASN A 300 11.30 -10.83 9.41
C ASN A 300 11.16 -9.41 9.98
N ALA A 301 9.97 -8.81 9.90
CA ALA A 301 9.72 -7.48 10.45
C ALA A 301 9.93 -7.43 11.98
N LYS A 302 9.46 -8.45 12.71
CA LYS A 302 9.67 -8.54 14.16
C LYS A 302 11.14 -8.75 14.52
N ALA A 303 11.86 -9.61 13.79
CA ALA A 303 13.28 -9.84 13.99
C ALA A 303 14.11 -8.59 13.72
N MET A 304 13.81 -7.89 12.61
CA MET A 304 14.47 -6.63 12.26
C MET A 304 14.20 -5.55 13.30
N ALA A 305 12.96 -5.40 13.78
CA ALA A 305 12.62 -4.47 14.84
C ALA A 305 13.38 -4.76 16.16
N ALA A 306 13.52 -6.03 16.52
CA ALA A 306 14.31 -6.44 17.69
C ALA A 306 15.80 -6.10 17.51
N ALA A 307 16.37 -6.30 16.32
CA ALA A 307 17.74 -5.97 16.00
C ALA A 307 18.04 -4.47 16.09
N PHE A 308 17.12 -3.62 15.61
CA PHE A 308 17.19 -2.16 15.76
C PHE A 308 17.13 -1.73 17.26
N ASN A 309 16.17 -2.27 18.01
CA ASN A 309 16.02 -1.98 19.44
C ASN A 309 17.30 -2.38 20.21
N LYS A 310 17.90 -3.54 19.91
CA LYS A 310 19.16 -4.00 20.53
C LYS A 310 20.32 -3.03 20.29
N ARG A 311 20.35 -2.31 19.17
CA ARG A 311 21.34 -1.29 18.81
C ARG A 311 20.97 0.12 19.31
N GLY A 312 19.88 0.23 20.10
CA GLY A 312 19.45 1.48 20.72
C GLY A 312 18.79 2.46 19.74
N TYR A 313 18.25 1.98 18.61
CA TYR A 313 17.36 2.78 17.77
C TYR A 313 15.97 2.90 18.42
N GLN A 314 15.32 4.02 18.16
CA GLN A 314 13.98 4.27 18.68
C GLN A 314 12.94 3.94 17.59
N LEU A 315 12.11 2.94 17.82
CA LEU A 315 11.01 2.58 16.92
C LEU A 315 9.74 3.29 17.37
N ILE A 316 9.04 3.95 16.45
CA ILE A 316 7.72 4.49 16.70
C ILE A 316 6.78 3.33 17.08
N SER A 317 5.99 3.51 18.13
CA SER A 317 5.16 2.48 18.78
C SER A 317 5.93 1.28 19.39
N GLY A 318 7.25 1.37 19.52
CA GLY A 318 8.09 0.36 20.17
C GLY A 318 8.31 -0.94 19.38
N GLY A 319 7.77 -1.07 18.17
CA GLY A 319 7.88 -2.27 17.33
C GLY A 319 6.84 -2.35 16.22
N THR A 320 6.54 -3.57 15.74
CA THR A 320 5.62 -3.75 14.61
C THR A 320 4.74 -4.99 14.77
N ASP A 321 3.50 -4.89 14.27
CA ASP A 321 2.56 -6.00 14.10
C ASP A 321 2.43 -6.40 12.62
N ASN A 322 2.96 -5.60 11.69
CA ASN A 322 2.83 -5.79 10.25
C ASN A 322 4.19 -6.02 9.54
N HIS A 323 4.36 -5.49 8.36
CA HIS A 323 5.53 -5.70 7.48
C HIS A 323 6.55 -4.57 7.53
N MET A 324 6.32 -3.51 8.31
CA MET A 324 7.16 -2.32 8.32
C MET A 324 7.46 -1.83 9.73
N MET A 325 8.47 -1.00 9.85
CA MET A 325 8.76 -0.21 11.03
C MET A 325 9.15 1.21 10.65
N LEU A 326 8.86 2.16 11.54
CA LEU A 326 9.24 3.55 11.43
C LEU A 326 10.29 3.84 12.51
N ILE A 327 11.48 4.23 12.09
CA ILE A 327 12.65 4.41 12.95
C ILE A 327 12.87 5.91 13.13
N ASP A 328 12.84 6.35 14.38
CA ASP A 328 13.18 7.72 14.78
C ASP A 328 14.70 7.84 14.97
N LEU A 329 15.34 8.69 14.19
CA LEU A 329 16.79 8.89 14.20
C LEU A 329 17.24 10.08 15.05
N ARG A 330 16.31 10.78 15.71
CA ARG A 330 16.65 11.95 16.55
C ARG A 330 17.61 11.60 17.68
N ASN A 331 17.48 10.42 18.26
CA ASN A 331 18.39 9.94 19.32
C ASN A 331 19.80 9.57 18.81
N LYS A 332 19.98 9.48 17.50
CA LYS A 332 21.29 9.28 16.85
C LYS A 332 21.85 10.59 16.26
N ASN A 333 21.10 11.71 16.34
CA ASN A 333 21.42 13.00 15.73
C ASN A 333 21.60 12.92 14.21
N ILE A 334 20.79 12.10 13.54
CA ILE A 334 20.81 11.86 12.09
C ILE A 334 19.45 12.26 11.53
N THR A 335 19.42 12.95 10.40
CA THR A 335 18.18 13.23 9.66
C THR A 335 17.82 12.06 8.73
N GLY A 336 16.53 11.94 8.41
CA GLY A 336 16.08 10.94 7.45
C GLY A 336 16.74 11.08 6.08
N LYS A 337 17.01 12.33 5.64
CA LYS A 337 17.69 12.62 4.37
C LYS A 337 19.16 12.16 4.37
N GLU A 338 19.90 12.38 5.45
CA GLU A 338 21.28 11.90 5.58
C GLU A 338 21.32 10.38 5.57
N ALA A 339 20.42 9.74 6.32
CA ALA A 339 20.31 8.29 6.37
C ALA A 339 19.96 7.69 4.99
N GLU A 340 18.92 8.19 4.31
CA GLU A 340 18.51 7.76 2.97
C GLU A 340 19.68 7.87 1.98
N ASN A 341 20.36 9.02 1.95
CA ASN A 341 21.46 9.26 1.00
C ASN A 341 22.67 8.34 1.25
N ALA A 342 23.01 8.06 2.52
CA ALA A 342 24.14 7.20 2.84
C ALA A 342 23.84 5.72 2.57
N LEU A 343 22.62 5.27 2.93
CA LEU A 343 22.19 3.89 2.72
C LEU A 343 22.07 3.54 1.23
N VAL A 344 21.57 4.46 0.39
CA VAL A 344 21.51 4.25 -1.07
C VAL A 344 22.92 4.06 -1.66
N LYS A 345 23.95 4.72 -1.16
CA LYS A 345 25.33 4.51 -1.59
C LYS A 345 25.89 3.13 -1.19
N ALA A 346 25.30 2.51 -0.19
CA ALA A 346 25.63 1.17 0.27
C ALA A 346 24.68 0.11 -0.31
N ASP A 347 23.98 0.41 -1.40
CA ASP A 347 22.99 -0.46 -2.06
C ASP A 347 21.88 -0.96 -1.13
N ILE A 348 21.53 -0.17 -0.09
CA ILE A 348 20.40 -0.41 0.80
C ILE A 348 19.36 0.67 0.54
N THR A 349 18.25 0.29 -0.10
CA THR A 349 17.19 1.23 -0.47
C THR A 349 16.14 1.36 0.64
N VAL A 350 16.00 2.57 1.17
CA VAL A 350 14.98 2.95 2.16
C VAL A 350 14.32 4.26 1.73
N ASN A 351 13.25 4.68 2.40
CA ASN A 351 12.76 6.05 2.25
C ASN A 351 12.86 6.83 3.56
N LYS A 352 13.31 8.10 3.46
CA LYS A 352 13.13 9.04 4.56
C LYS A 352 11.63 9.22 4.86
N ASN A 353 11.28 9.35 6.13
CA ASN A 353 9.90 9.47 6.56
C ASN A 353 9.79 10.42 7.76
N MET A 354 8.75 11.25 7.78
CA MET A 354 8.41 11.99 8.98
C MET A 354 8.08 11.01 10.11
N VAL A 355 8.49 11.34 11.30
CA VAL A 355 8.02 10.67 12.53
C VAL A 355 6.90 11.50 13.16
N PRO A 356 5.98 10.91 13.93
CA PRO A 356 4.98 11.68 14.62
C PRO A 356 5.62 12.81 15.44
N PHE A 357 5.02 14.02 15.38
CA PHE A 357 5.56 15.22 16.02
C PHE A 357 6.97 15.61 15.57
N ASP A 358 7.26 15.39 14.27
CA ASP A 358 8.53 15.76 13.65
C ASP A 358 8.69 17.29 13.60
N ASP A 359 9.86 17.78 14.01
CA ASP A 359 10.23 19.21 13.95
C ASP A 359 10.90 19.58 12.60
N LYS A 360 11.19 18.62 11.75
CA LYS A 360 11.80 18.81 10.44
C LYS A 360 10.75 18.92 9.32
N SER A 361 11.17 19.53 8.22
CA SER A 361 10.33 19.59 7.03
C SER A 361 10.19 18.20 6.36
N PRO A 362 9.14 17.95 5.55
CA PRO A 362 8.97 16.70 4.80
C PRO A 362 10.11 16.36 3.84
N PHE A 363 10.96 17.35 3.49
CA PHE A 363 12.12 17.16 2.62
C PHE A 363 13.38 16.69 3.34
N ILE A 364 13.41 16.81 4.68
CA ILE A 364 14.52 16.42 5.54
C ILE A 364 14.15 15.23 6.41
N THR A 365 13.06 15.33 7.15
CA THR A 365 12.51 14.35 8.09
C THR A 365 13.46 13.94 9.22
N SER A 366 12.94 13.32 10.26
CA SER A 366 13.72 12.81 11.39
C SER A 366 13.79 11.29 11.45
N GLY A 367 13.23 10.60 10.48
CA GLY A 367 13.20 9.14 10.46
C GLY A 367 13.34 8.52 9.08
N ILE A 368 13.43 7.20 9.11
CA ILE A 368 13.34 6.34 7.93
C ILE A 368 12.25 5.28 8.16
N ARG A 369 11.58 4.89 7.07
CA ARG A 369 10.67 3.75 7.06
C ARG A 369 11.33 2.60 6.35
N VAL A 370 11.30 1.41 6.96
CA VAL A 370 11.79 0.17 6.38
C VAL A 370 10.73 -0.91 6.45
N GLY A 371 10.76 -1.84 5.50
CA GLY A 371 9.83 -2.97 5.42
C GLY A 371 10.48 -4.21 4.86
N THR A 372 9.84 -5.35 5.06
CA THR A 372 10.41 -6.66 4.76
C THR A 372 9.80 -7.42 3.57
N PRO A 373 8.77 -6.93 2.83
CA PRO A 373 8.16 -7.71 1.75
C PRO A 373 9.14 -8.11 0.64
N ALA A 374 9.92 -7.16 0.12
CA ALA A 374 10.84 -7.39 -0.99
C ALA A 374 11.95 -8.39 -0.63
N ILE A 375 12.60 -8.20 0.52
CA ILE A 375 13.66 -9.11 0.97
C ILE A 375 13.13 -10.51 1.30
N THR A 376 11.88 -10.61 1.80
CA THR A 376 11.22 -11.91 2.03
C THR A 376 10.94 -12.62 0.70
N THR A 377 10.54 -11.90 -0.34
CA THR A 377 10.40 -12.48 -1.70
C THR A 377 11.74 -13.02 -2.23
N ARG A 378 12.89 -12.40 -1.85
CA ARG A 378 14.24 -12.84 -2.15
C ARG A 378 14.71 -14.00 -1.27
N GLY A 379 13.84 -14.56 -0.40
CA GLY A 379 14.13 -15.73 0.42
C GLY A 379 14.91 -15.45 1.70
N LEU A 380 15.02 -14.17 2.14
CA LEU A 380 15.62 -13.84 3.42
C LEU A 380 14.68 -14.22 4.58
N VAL A 381 15.28 -14.65 5.68
CA VAL A 381 14.60 -15.15 6.87
C VAL A 381 15.06 -14.38 8.13
N GLU A 382 14.53 -14.74 9.31
CA GLU A 382 14.78 -14.01 10.57
C GLU A 382 16.27 -13.86 10.91
N GLU A 383 17.07 -14.89 10.58
CA GLU A 383 18.51 -14.92 10.85
C GLU A 383 19.28 -13.87 10.04
N ASP A 384 18.80 -13.52 8.84
CA ASP A 384 19.42 -12.50 7.98
C ASP A 384 19.19 -11.08 8.53
N MET A 385 18.18 -10.88 9.36
CA MET A 385 17.75 -9.54 9.79
C MET A 385 18.77 -8.85 10.70
N GLU A 386 19.50 -9.61 11.52
CA GLU A 386 20.57 -9.06 12.36
C GLU A 386 21.70 -8.48 11.50
N THR A 387 22.10 -9.20 10.42
CA THR A 387 23.13 -8.77 9.48
C THR A 387 22.69 -7.51 8.70
N ILE A 388 21.47 -7.48 8.21
CA ILE A 388 20.95 -6.30 7.49
C ILE A 388 20.96 -5.07 8.41
N VAL A 389 20.50 -5.21 9.65
CA VAL A 389 20.51 -4.10 10.62
C VAL A 389 21.93 -3.71 11.01
N GLU A 390 22.88 -4.65 11.05
CA GLU A 390 24.30 -4.34 11.24
C GLU A 390 24.84 -3.50 10.08
N PHE A 391 24.57 -3.85 8.83
CA PHE A 391 24.93 -3.04 7.66
C PHE A 391 24.38 -1.62 7.77
N ILE A 392 23.10 -1.49 8.09
CA ILE A 392 22.46 -0.18 8.28
C ILE A 392 23.16 0.62 9.41
N ASP A 393 23.42 -0.02 10.55
CA ASP A 393 24.06 0.65 11.71
C ASP A 393 25.48 1.13 11.37
N ARG A 394 26.28 0.29 10.67
CA ARG A 394 27.62 0.66 10.21
C ARG A 394 27.61 1.87 9.32
N VAL A 395 26.69 1.95 8.35
CA VAL A 395 26.54 3.10 7.47
C VAL A 395 26.09 4.35 8.25
N LEU A 396 25.06 4.22 9.10
CA LEU A 396 24.51 5.35 9.84
C LEU A 396 25.48 5.91 10.88
N MET A 397 26.31 5.08 11.47
CA MET A 397 27.35 5.54 12.41
C MET A 397 28.58 6.11 11.70
N ASN A 398 28.69 6.01 10.37
CA ASN A 398 29.83 6.42 9.57
C ASN A 398 29.40 7.21 8.30
N LEU A 399 28.41 8.10 8.39
CA LEU A 399 27.77 8.79 7.27
C LEU A 399 28.72 9.48 6.26
N ASN A 400 29.89 9.92 6.71
CA ASN A 400 30.88 10.63 5.90
C ASN A 400 32.15 9.79 5.62
N ASN A 401 32.12 8.50 5.92
CA ASN A 401 33.25 7.59 5.68
C ASN A 401 32.97 6.73 4.45
N GLU A 402 33.39 7.22 3.28
CA GLU A 402 33.18 6.53 2.00
C GLU A 402 33.78 5.10 1.98
N GLU A 403 34.89 4.86 2.67
CA GLU A 403 35.52 3.55 2.74
C GLU A 403 34.61 2.52 3.43
N VAL A 404 33.99 2.90 4.57
CA VAL A 404 33.04 2.04 5.28
C VAL A 404 31.78 1.81 4.44
N ILE A 405 31.27 2.86 3.77
CA ILE A 405 30.07 2.75 2.93
C ILE A 405 30.33 1.82 1.74
N THR A 406 31.49 1.95 1.07
CA THR A 406 31.87 1.07 -0.05
C THR A 406 32.04 -0.38 0.42
N GLN A 407 32.67 -0.61 1.56
CA GLN A 407 32.81 -1.95 2.12
C GLN A 407 31.45 -2.59 2.42
N VAL A 408 30.50 -1.82 2.97
CA VAL A 408 29.15 -2.33 3.21
C VAL A 408 28.43 -2.62 1.89
N ALA A 409 28.60 -1.80 0.85
CA ALA A 409 28.02 -2.06 -0.46
C ALA A 409 28.54 -3.38 -1.06
N GLU A 410 29.84 -3.66 -0.95
CA GLU A 410 30.44 -4.93 -1.40
C GLU A 410 29.83 -6.13 -0.65
N GLU A 411 29.69 -6.04 0.69
CA GLU A 411 29.09 -7.09 1.51
C GLU A 411 27.58 -7.29 1.20
N VAL A 412 26.85 -6.21 0.92
CA VAL A 412 25.45 -6.24 0.47
C VAL A 412 25.33 -6.94 -0.88
N ASN A 413 26.19 -6.58 -1.84
CA ASN A 413 26.18 -7.17 -3.19
C ASN A 413 26.53 -8.67 -3.14
N GLU A 414 27.48 -9.08 -2.30
CA GLU A 414 27.82 -10.48 -2.08
C GLU A 414 26.61 -11.24 -1.51
N MET A 415 25.98 -10.73 -0.43
CA MET A 415 24.81 -11.33 0.21
C MET A 415 23.64 -11.51 -0.76
N MET A 416 23.39 -10.49 -1.60
CA MET A 416 22.22 -10.46 -2.48
C MET A 416 22.46 -11.16 -3.81
N GLY A 417 23.67 -11.16 -4.34
CA GLY A 417 24.05 -11.81 -5.60
C GLY A 417 23.86 -13.33 -5.58
N GLU A 418 23.91 -13.97 -4.41
CA GLU A 418 23.61 -15.39 -4.23
C GLU A 418 22.11 -15.73 -4.25
N ARG A 419 21.23 -14.73 -4.24
CA ARG A 419 19.76 -14.89 -4.16
C ARG A 419 19.14 -14.76 -5.54
N ALA A 420 18.53 -15.86 -6.02
CA ALA A 420 17.91 -15.88 -7.35
C ALA A 420 16.81 -14.83 -7.51
N MET A 421 16.85 -14.11 -8.64
CA MET A 421 15.80 -13.20 -9.08
C MET A 421 15.86 -13.08 -10.61
N PHE A 422 14.71 -12.91 -11.28
CA PHE A 422 14.62 -12.84 -12.75
C PHE A 422 15.26 -14.08 -13.45
N VAL A 423 14.98 -15.27 -12.93
CA VAL A 423 15.41 -16.53 -13.54
C VAL A 423 14.38 -16.87 -14.63
N PHE A 424 14.72 -16.55 -15.88
CA PHE A 424 13.92 -16.86 -17.07
C PHE A 424 14.33 -18.18 -17.71
#